data_dd2c78eaa5bc3423637a30dcf5aa2ce4
#
_entry.id   dd2c78eaa5bc3423637a30dcf5aa2ce4
#
_cell.length_a   1.000
_cell.length_b   1.000
_cell.length_c   1.000
_cell.angle_alpha   90.00
_cell.angle_beta   90.00
_cell.angle_gamma   90.00
#
_symmetry.space_group_name_H-M   'P 1'
#
loop_
_entity.id
_entity.type
_entity.pdbx_description
1 polymer ?
#
loop_
_entity_poly.entity_id
_entity_poly.type
_entity_poly.pdbx_seq_one_letter_code
_entity_poly.pdbx_strand_id
1 'polypeptide(L)'
;MKFRSLSLSLLLSWPVVSSWGAEPLRLPKSTPWDVQALSKAPSFKWVDKEAKVQSLTYRGLPYKGKPSRVFAYYASPSSFGAKGKTFPTLVLVHGGGGAAFDKWAELWAKRGYVAIAMDLAGKGAKRKPLPDGGPDQGHAQKFSTIDEPYENQWSYHAVANVLLAHSLIRSFDEVD
;
A
#
# COMPACT_ATOMS: atom_id res chain seq x y z
N MET A 1 -34.03 52.83 50.64
CA MET A 1 -32.68 52.40 50.21
C MET A 1 -32.87 51.43 49.05
N LYS A 2 -32.49 51.84 47.81
CA LYS A 2 -32.58 50.99 46.61
C LYS A 2 -31.19 50.48 46.28
N PHE A 3 -30.95 49.14 46.40
CA PHE A 3 -29.70 48.53 45.98
C PHE A 3 -29.76 48.30 44.44
N ARG A 4 -28.84 48.93 43.73
CA ARG A 4 -28.57 48.65 42.31
C ARG A 4 -27.58 47.48 42.20
N SER A 5 -28.04 46.42 41.64
CA SER A 5 -27.19 45.27 41.26
C SER A 5 -26.39 45.61 40.00
N LEU A 6 -25.06 45.63 40.09
CA LEU A 6 -24.16 45.66 38.93
C LEU A 6 -23.90 44.25 38.44
N SER A 7 -24.41 43.90 37.29
CA SER A 7 -24.08 42.66 36.60
C SER A 7 -22.77 42.87 35.79
N LEU A 8 -21.73 42.18 36.23
CA LEU A 8 -20.44 42.17 35.53
C LEU A 8 -20.46 41.03 34.51
N SER A 9 -20.62 41.35 33.24
CA SER A 9 -20.55 40.37 32.14
C SER A 9 -19.07 40.13 31.78
N LEU A 10 -18.54 38.95 32.15
CA LEU A 10 -17.25 38.49 31.72
C LEU A 10 -17.37 37.98 30.27
N LEU A 11 -16.83 38.73 29.31
CA LEU A 11 -16.62 38.27 27.95
C LEU A 11 -15.40 37.36 27.91
N LEU A 12 -15.62 36.01 27.92
CA LEU A 12 -14.58 35.05 27.64
C LEU A 12 -14.27 35.07 26.12
N SER A 13 -13.19 35.75 25.73
CA SER A 13 -12.64 35.63 24.40
C SER A 13 -11.89 34.27 24.28
N TRP A 14 -12.47 33.35 23.55
CA TRP A 14 -11.79 32.12 23.18
C TRP A 14 -10.73 32.43 22.11
N PRO A 15 -9.49 31.96 22.27
CA PRO A 15 -8.50 32.13 21.21
C PRO A 15 -8.97 31.32 19.99
N VAL A 16 -9.09 31.99 18.85
CA VAL A 16 -9.26 31.36 17.56
C VAL A 16 -7.99 30.54 17.30
N VAL A 17 -8.07 29.23 17.48
CA VAL A 17 -7.01 28.32 17.05
C VAL A 17 -6.93 28.40 15.53
N SER A 18 -5.95 29.14 15.04
CA SER A 18 -5.64 29.16 13.61
C SER A 18 -5.39 27.73 13.17
N SER A 19 -6.22 27.19 12.27
CA SER A 19 -5.96 25.92 11.60
C SER A 19 -4.61 26.09 10.90
N TRP A 20 -3.61 25.41 11.40
CA TRP A 20 -2.35 25.26 10.71
C TRP A 20 -2.67 24.48 9.44
N GLY A 21 -2.86 25.20 8.34
CA GLY A 21 -2.96 24.60 7.03
C GLY A 21 -1.67 23.81 6.81
N ALA A 22 -1.78 22.47 6.83
CA ALA A 22 -0.64 21.64 6.49
C ALA A 22 -0.20 22.08 5.08
N GLU A 23 1.02 22.61 4.96
CA GLU A 23 1.63 22.87 3.66
C GLU A 23 1.56 21.57 2.85
N PRO A 24 1.19 21.64 1.57
CA PRO A 24 1.17 20.44 0.74
C PRO A 24 2.54 19.80 0.76
N LEU A 25 2.58 18.48 1.04
CA LEU A 25 3.81 17.71 1.13
C LEU A 25 4.57 17.86 -0.18
N ARG A 26 5.66 18.65 -0.16
CA ARG A 26 6.53 18.79 -1.33
C ARG A 26 7.42 17.56 -1.40
N LEU A 27 7.17 16.71 -2.39
CA LEU A 27 8.06 15.60 -2.68
C LEU A 27 9.49 16.14 -2.92
N PRO A 28 10.55 15.43 -2.48
CA PRO A 28 11.92 15.79 -2.79
C PRO A 28 12.08 15.98 -4.31
N LYS A 29 12.85 16.99 -4.72
CA LYS A 29 13.11 17.24 -6.15
C LYS A 29 13.86 16.10 -6.83
N SER A 30 14.52 15.25 -6.06
CA SER A 30 15.19 14.05 -6.55
C SER A 30 14.69 12.82 -5.79
N THR A 31 14.12 11.87 -6.49
CA THR A 31 13.77 10.53 -5.99
C THR A 31 14.26 9.53 -7.02
N PRO A 32 14.78 8.37 -6.59
CA PRO A 32 15.23 7.35 -7.54
C PRO A 32 14.09 6.70 -8.31
N TRP A 33 12.82 6.93 -7.90
CA TRP A 33 11.65 6.37 -8.55
C TRP A 33 10.97 7.38 -9.48
N ASP A 34 10.59 6.93 -10.68
CA ASP A 34 9.63 7.64 -11.51
C ASP A 34 8.22 7.47 -10.91
N VAL A 35 7.89 8.36 -9.97
CA VAL A 35 6.61 8.31 -9.26
C VAL A 35 5.43 8.49 -10.22
N GLN A 36 5.60 9.26 -11.31
CA GLN A 36 4.55 9.47 -12.30
C GLN A 36 4.26 8.16 -13.07
N ALA A 37 5.27 7.41 -13.44
CA ALA A 37 5.10 6.10 -14.08
C ALA A 37 4.49 5.08 -13.08
N LEU A 38 4.98 5.07 -11.83
CA LEU A 38 4.50 4.16 -10.78
C LEU A 38 3.09 4.48 -10.28
N SER A 39 2.55 5.67 -10.55
CA SER A 39 1.16 6.02 -10.24
C SER A 39 0.14 5.44 -11.23
N LYS A 40 0.60 4.83 -12.31
CA LYS A 40 -0.25 4.10 -13.27
C LYS A 40 -0.40 2.65 -12.82
N ALA A 41 -1.63 2.13 -12.92
CA ALA A 41 -1.89 0.72 -12.59
C ALA A 41 -1.04 -0.20 -13.50
N PRO A 42 -0.27 -1.14 -12.91
CA PRO A 42 0.49 -2.10 -13.68
C PRO A 42 -0.43 -3.14 -14.32
N SER A 43 0.02 -3.77 -15.40
CA SER A 43 -0.66 -4.96 -15.91
C SER A 43 -0.61 -6.08 -14.87
N PHE A 44 -1.70 -6.84 -14.75
CA PHE A 44 -1.82 -7.93 -13.79
C PHE A 44 -2.54 -9.14 -14.40
N LYS A 45 -2.41 -10.29 -13.72
CA LYS A 45 -3.12 -11.53 -14.06
C LYS A 45 -3.61 -12.19 -12.79
N TRP A 46 -4.86 -12.63 -12.79
CA TRP A 46 -5.37 -13.49 -11.75
C TRP A 46 -4.66 -14.85 -11.79
N VAL A 47 -4.27 -15.34 -10.62
CA VAL A 47 -3.76 -16.69 -10.39
C VAL A 47 -4.92 -17.60 -9.94
N ASP A 48 -5.71 -17.08 -8.99
CA ASP A 48 -6.97 -17.69 -8.56
C ASP A 48 -7.97 -16.56 -8.32
N LYS A 49 -9.02 -16.52 -9.13
CA LYS A 49 -10.09 -15.52 -9.05
C LYS A 49 -11.33 -16.04 -8.32
N GLU A 50 -11.47 -17.35 -8.19
CA GLU A 50 -12.69 -17.98 -7.67
C GLU A 50 -12.67 -18.12 -6.13
N ALA A 51 -11.50 -18.08 -5.53
CA ALA A 51 -11.36 -18.13 -4.07
C ALA A 51 -11.91 -16.85 -3.41
N LYS A 52 -12.42 -16.97 -2.18
CA LYS A 52 -12.85 -15.79 -1.39
C LYS A 52 -11.70 -14.83 -1.10
N VAL A 53 -10.50 -15.36 -0.86
CA VAL A 53 -9.25 -14.61 -0.90
C VAL A 53 -8.58 -14.98 -2.21
N GLN A 54 -8.71 -14.09 -3.15
CA GLN A 54 -8.19 -14.25 -4.50
C GLN A 54 -6.67 -14.10 -4.52
N SER A 55 -6.04 -14.51 -5.59
CA SER A 55 -4.61 -14.23 -5.78
C SER A 55 -4.32 -13.77 -7.21
N LEU A 56 -3.32 -12.92 -7.32
CA LEU A 56 -2.90 -12.34 -8.60
C LEU A 56 -1.38 -12.14 -8.65
N THR A 57 -0.87 -11.90 -9.84
CA THR A 57 0.47 -11.35 -10.02
C THR A 57 0.35 -10.04 -10.81
N TYR A 58 1.18 -9.05 -10.48
CA TYR A 58 1.28 -7.82 -11.25
C TYR A 58 2.73 -7.55 -11.67
N ARG A 59 2.89 -6.76 -12.73
CA ARG A 59 4.20 -6.43 -13.28
C ARG A 59 4.94 -5.48 -12.34
N GLY A 60 6.13 -5.89 -11.90
CA GLY A 60 7.10 -5.05 -11.20
C GLY A 60 8.02 -4.31 -12.17
N LEU A 61 8.97 -3.54 -11.62
CA LEU A 61 10.04 -2.94 -12.41
C LEU A 61 11.02 -4.02 -12.89
N PRO A 62 11.70 -3.81 -14.04
CA PRO A 62 12.72 -4.75 -14.49
C PRO A 62 13.84 -4.93 -13.45
N TYR A 63 14.23 -6.15 -13.18
CA TYR A 63 15.35 -6.50 -12.32
C TYR A 63 16.50 -7.09 -13.12
N LYS A 64 17.69 -6.49 -13.05
CA LYS A 64 18.87 -6.89 -13.85
C LYS A 64 18.53 -7.03 -15.35
N GLY A 65 17.77 -6.05 -15.86
CA GLY A 65 17.33 -6.00 -17.27
C GLY A 65 16.23 -7.00 -17.66
N LYS A 66 15.73 -7.83 -16.74
CA LYS A 66 14.67 -8.81 -17.00
C LYS A 66 13.33 -8.36 -16.42
N PRO A 67 12.19 -8.66 -17.07
CA PRO A 67 10.87 -8.41 -16.50
C PRO A 67 10.71 -9.07 -15.12
N SER A 68 10.05 -8.39 -14.20
CA SER A 68 9.72 -8.97 -12.90
C SER A 68 8.21 -8.99 -12.64
N ARG A 69 7.79 -9.88 -11.74
CA ARG A 69 6.41 -9.99 -11.25
C ARG A 69 6.36 -10.02 -9.74
N VAL A 70 5.30 -9.45 -9.21
CA VAL A 70 4.99 -9.44 -7.79
C VAL A 70 3.72 -10.23 -7.57
N PHE A 71 3.73 -11.13 -6.62
CA PHE A 71 2.56 -11.88 -6.20
C PHE A 71 1.79 -11.11 -5.11
N ALA A 72 0.47 -11.22 -5.11
CA ALA A 72 -0.37 -10.68 -4.06
C ALA A 72 -1.62 -11.52 -3.82
N TYR A 73 -2.08 -11.56 -2.58
CA TYR A 73 -3.44 -11.93 -2.23
C TYR A 73 -4.34 -10.69 -2.23
N TYR A 74 -5.55 -10.87 -2.70
CA TYR A 74 -6.57 -9.85 -2.78
C TYR A 74 -7.85 -10.33 -2.12
N ALA A 75 -8.50 -9.49 -1.34
CA ALA A 75 -9.80 -9.79 -0.78
C ALA A 75 -10.66 -8.53 -0.69
N SER A 76 -11.93 -8.70 -1.01
CA SER A 76 -12.94 -7.64 -0.94
C SER A 76 -14.00 -7.98 0.10
N PRO A 77 -14.59 -6.98 0.76
CA PRO A 77 -15.77 -7.18 1.61
C PRO A 77 -16.92 -7.87 0.90
N SER A 78 -17.09 -7.65 -0.41
CA SER A 78 -18.11 -8.30 -1.24
C SER A 78 -17.98 -9.82 -1.22
N SER A 79 -16.75 -10.36 -1.21
CA SER A 79 -16.48 -11.81 -1.13
C SER A 79 -16.94 -12.44 0.19
N PHE A 80 -17.22 -11.60 1.20
CA PHE A 80 -17.70 -12.00 2.54
C PHE A 80 -19.12 -11.53 2.83
N GLY A 81 -19.87 -11.12 1.79
CA GLY A 81 -21.30 -10.80 1.89
C GLY A 81 -21.62 -9.35 2.22
N ALA A 82 -20.64 -8.45 2.23
CA ALA A 82 -20.92 -7.03 2.40
C ALA A 82 -21.68 -6.47 1.20
N LYS A 83 -22.65 -5.60 1.49
CA LYS A 83 -23.47 -4.92 0.49
C LYS A 83 -22.98 -3.47 0.37
N GLY A 84 -22.08 -3.22 -0.55
CA GLY A 84 -21.55 -1.90 -0.88
C GLY A 84 -21.12 -1.88 -2.35
N LYS A 85 -21.05 -0.68 -2.93
CA LYS A 85 -20.51 -0.52 -4.29
C LYS A 85 -19.00 -0.31 -4.24
N THR A 86 -18.54 0.49 -3.28
CA THR A 86 -17.14 0.82 -3.07
C THR A 86 -16.76 0.67 -1.60
N PHE A 87 -15.50 0.42 -1.34
CA PHE A 87 -14.95 0.22 -0.01
C PHE A 87 -13.58 0.91 0.10
N PRO A 88 -13.23 1.41 1.29
CA PRO A 88 -11.87 1.89 1.56
C PRO A 88 -10.86 0.76 1.38
N THR A 89 -9.63 1.11 1.05
CA THR A 89 -8.62 0.11 0.66
C THR A 89 -7.35 0.16 1.48
N LEU A 90 -6.66 -1.00 1.56
CA LEU A 90 -5.40 -1.18 2.25
C LEU A 90 -4.39 -1.95 1.39
N VAL A 91 -3.16 -1.46 1.34
CA VAL A 91 -2.00 -2.22 0.86
C VAL A 91 -1.26 -2.76 2.08
N LEU A 92 -1.16 -4.08 2.19
CA LEU A 92 -0.57 -4.79 3.31
C LEU A 92 0.82 -5.29 2.93
N VAL A 93 1.83 -4.83 3.66
CA VAL A 93 3.24 -5.05 3.38
C VAL A 93 3.86 -5.85 4.51
N HIS A 94 4.43 -7.02 4.20
CA HIS A 94 5.05 -7.87 5.22
C HIS A 94 6.47 -7.42 5.57
N GLY A 95 6.93 -7.81 6.76
CA GLY A 95 8.28 -7.57 7.24
C GLY A 95 9.32 -8.58 6.72
N GLY A 96 10.55 -8.47 7.22
CA GLY A 96 11.66 -9.36 6.90
C GLY A 96 11.34 -10.83 7.19
N GLY A 97 11.75 -11.73 6.29
CA GLY A 97 11.46 -13.17 6.38
C GLY A 97 10.01 -13.56 6.10
N GLY A 98 9.12 -12.58 5.85
CA GLY A 98 7.71 -12.79 5.54
C GLY A 98 7.44 -13.24 4.10
N ALA A 99 6.19 -13.17 3.74
CA ALA A 99 5.64 -13.38 2.40
C ALA A 99 4.27 -12.69 2.35
N ALA A 100 3.61 -12.66 1.21
CA ALA A 100 2.21 -12.29 1.15
C ALA A 100 1.37 -13.21 2.06
N PHE A 101 0.46 -12.62 2.87
CA PHE A 101 -0.37 -13.35 3.82
C PHE A 101 -1.85 -13.26 3.43
N ASP A 102 -2.43 -14.37 3.00
CA ASP A 102 -3.86 -14.49 2.69
C ASP A 102 -4.74 -14.12 3.88
N LYS A 103 -4.35 -14.55 5.10
CA LYS A 103 -5.08 -14.27 6.34
C LYS A 103 -5.17 -12.78 6.67
N TRP A 104 -4.20 -11.97 6.26
CA TRP A 104 -4.29 -10.53 6.44
C TRP A 104 -5.31 -9.91 5.48
N ALA A 105 -5.29 -10.31 4.21
CA ALA A 105 -6.29 -9.85 3.25
C ALA A 105 -7.71 -10.25 3.70
N GLU A 106 -7.91 -11.50 4.14
CA GLU A 106 -9.17 -11.99 4.71
C GLU A 106 -9.63 -11.15 5.91
N LEU A 107 -8.73 -10.91 6.87
CA LEU A 107 -9.02 -10.16 8.09
C LEU A 107 -9.56 -8.76 7.78
N TRP A 108 -8.89 -8.03 6.89
CA TRP A 108 -9.28 -6.68 6.57
C TRP A 108 -10.50 -6.61 5.67
N ALA A 109 -10.70 -7.58 4.76
CA ALA A 109 -11.93 -7.68 3.98
C ALA A 109 -13.16 -7.89 4.88
N LYS A 110 -13.07 -8.75 5.90
CA LYS A 110 -14.13 -8.94 6.89
C LYS A 110 -14.38 -7.70 7.76
N ARG A 111 -13.43 -6.76 7.81
CA ARG A 111 -13.57 -5.47 8.51
C ARG A 111 -14.08 -4.34 7.62
N GLY A 112 -14.41 -4.62 6.36
CA GLY A 112 -14.97 -3.65 5.43
C GLY A 112 -13.97 -2.94 4.53
N TYR A 113 -12.74 -3.45 4.39
CA TYR A 113 -11.71 -2.88 3.53
C TYR A 113 -11.39 -3.81 2.36
N VAL A 114 -11.27 -3.27 1.17
CA VAL A 114 -10.58 -3.99 0.10
C VAL A 114 -9.09 -4.07 0.47
N ALA A 115 -8.51 -5.25 0.44
CA ALA A 115 -7.13 -5.45 0.88
C ALA A 115 -6.29 -6.19 -0.16
N ILE A 116 -5.10 -5.67 -0.44
CA ILE A 116 -4.08 -6.36 -1.21
C ILE A 116 -2.86 -6.62 -0.34
N ALA A 117 -2.53 -7.90 -0.10
CA ALA A 117 -1.36 -8.32 0.65
C ALA A 117 -0.29 -8.78 -0.34
N MET A 118 0.71 -7.94 -0.59
CA MET A 118 1.71 -8.16 -1.63
C MET A 118 3.00 -8.77 -1.10
N ASP A 119 3.75 -9.45 -1.95
CA ASP A 119 5.04 -10.05 -1.61
C ASP A 119 6.21 -9.10 -1.91
N LEU A 120 7.20 -9.10 -1.01
CA LEU A 120 8.46 -8.36 -1.16
C LEU A 120 9.69 -9.25 -1.35
N ALA A 121 9.50 -10.57 -1.41
CA ALA A 121 10.57 -11.55 -1.34
C ALA A 121 10.74 -12.36 -2.64
N GLY A 122 10.09 -11.93 -3.72
CA GLY A 122 10.12 -12.68 -4.99
C GLY A 122 9.39 -14.02 -4.94
N LYS A 123 8.43 -14.16 -4.02
CA LYS A 123 7.71 -15.42 -3.78
C LYS A 123 6.26 -15.32 -4.23
N GLY A 124 5.72 -16.44 -4.66
CA GLY A 124 4.31 -16.62 -4.99
C GLY A 124 3.55 -17.35 -3.88
N ALA A 125 2.42 -17.95 -4.25
CA ALA A 125 1.59 -18.72 -3.35
C ALA A 125 2.40 -19.78 -2.58
N LYS A 126 2.03 -20.01 -1.31
CA LYS A 126 2.72 -20.97 -0.41
C LYS A 126 4.23 -20.72 -0.31
N ARG A 127 4.66 -19.46 -0.45
CA ARG A 127 6.06 -19.01 -0.33
C ARG A 127 7.04 -19.63 -1.36
N LYS A 128 6.53 -20.16 -2.47
CA LYS A 128 7.37 -20.72 -3.53
C LYS A 128 8.03 -19.59 -4.31
N PRO A 129 9.35 -19.64 -4.57
CA PRO A 129 10.01 -18.65 -5.40
C PRO A 129 9.36 -18.54 -6.79
N LEU A 130 9.18 -17.31 -7.27
CA LEU A 130 8.78 -17.06 -8.65
C LEU A 130 10.04 -17.01 -9.52
N PRO A 131 10.02 -17.58 -10.72
CA PRO A 131 11.18 -17.52 -11.64
C PRO A 131 11.57 -16.09 -12.01
N ASP A 132 10.63 -15.18 -11.94
CA ASP A 132 10.74 -13.76 -12.27
C ASP A 132 10.27 -12.86 -11.11
N GLY A 133 10.44 -13.29 -9.88
CA GLY A 133 10.02 -12.54 -8.68
C GLY A 133 10.86 -11.31 -8.34
N GLY A 134 11.89 -11.02 -9.12
CA GLY A 134 12.83 -9.94 -8.78
C GLY A 134 13.79 -10.32 -7.65
N PRO A 135 14.39 -9.33 -6.96
CA PRO A 135 15.31 -9.60 -5.84
C PRO A 135 14.54 -10.17 -4.64
N ASP A 136 15.13 -11.16 -3.99
CA ASP A 136 14.54 -11.69 -2.76
C ASP A 136 14.84 -10.78 -1.54
N GLN A 137 14.16 -11.06 -0.42
CA GLN A 137 14.32 -10.31 0.83
C GLN A 137 15.41 -10.90 1.73
N GLY A 138 16.32 -11.74 1.20
CA GLY A 138 17.43 -12.31 1.95
C GLY A 138 18.38 -11.24 2.49
N HIS A 139 19.17 -11.59 3.51
CA HIS A 139 20.11 -10.65 4.14
C HIS A 139 21.11 -10.07 3.13
N ALA A 140 21.69 -10.91 2.29
CA ALA A 140 22.62 -10.49 1.25
C ALA A 140 21.99 -9.51 0.26
N GLN A 141 20.78 -9.81 -0.21
CA GLN A 141 20.07 -8.94 -1.17
C GLN A 141 19.64 -7.60 -0.58
N LYS A 142 19.36 -7.55 0.73
CA LYS A 142 18.98 -6.30 1.39
C LYS A 142 20.15 -5.35 1.68
N PHE A 143 21.32 -5.91 1.99
CA PHE A 143 22.40 -5.12 2.56
C PHE A 143 23.71 -5.19 1.77
N SER A 144 24.03 -6.33 1.13
CA SER A 144 25.32 -6.50 0.43
C SER A 144 25.31 -5.98 -1.01
N THR A 145 24.18 -5.43 -1.48
CA THR A 145 24.05 -4.86 -2.84
C THR A 145 24.14 -3.33 -2.85
N ILE A 146 24.65 -2.73 -1.77
CA ILE A 146 24.71 -1.27 -1.62
C ILE A 146 25.58 -0.60 -2.70
N ASP A 147 26.57 -1.31 -3.21
CA ASP A 147 27.48 -0.85 -4.26
C ASP A 147 26.95 -1.13 -5.69
N GLU A 148 25.86 -1.90 -5.82
CA GLU A 148 25.19 -2.09 -7.11
C GLU A 148 24.38 -0.84 -7.51
N PRO A 149 24.10 -0.64 -8.82
CA PRO A 149 23.12 0.36 -9.23
C PRO A 149 21.81 0.21 -8.45
N TYR A 150 21.21 1.32 -8.03
CA TYR A 150 20.02 1.29 -7.16
C TYR A 150 18.86 0.48 -7.78
N GLU A 151 18.76 0.45 -9.11
CA GLU A 151 17.77 -0.35 -9.85
C GLU A 151 17.92 -1.86 -9.67
N ASN A 152 19.07 -2.29 -9.14
CA ASN A 152 19.33 -3.70 -8.81
C ASN A 152 19.20 -4.00 -7.31
N GLN A 153 18.99 -3.00 -6.48
CA GLN A 153 18.87 -3.18 -5.04
C GLN A 153 17.44 -3.59 -4.63
N TRP A 154 17.35 -4.49 -3.65
CA TRP A 154 16.06 -4.93 -3.13
C TRP A 154 15.19 -3.78 -2.62
N SER A 155 15.76 -2.81 -1.89
CA SER A 155 15.05 -1.65 -1.35
C SER A 155 14.34 -0.81 -2.42
N TYR A 156 14.98 -0.64 -3.57
CA TYR A 156 14.40 0.05 -4.71
C TYR A 156 13.15 -0.67 -5.22
N HIS A 157 13.26 -1.99 -5.44
CA HIS A 157 12.13 -2.81 -5.88
C HIS A 157 11.03 -2.90 -4.83
N ALA A 158 11.38 -2.99 -3.54
CA ALA A 158 10.40 -3.06 -2.46
C ALA A 158 9.49 -1.84 -2.45
N VAL A 159 10.05 -0.63 -2.53
CA VAL A 159 9.27 0.61 -2.57
C VAL A 159 8.47 0.70 -3.87
N ALA A 160 9.08 0.44 -5.03
CA ALA A 160 8.38 0.47 -6.32
C ALA A 160 7.19 -0.50 -6.36
N ASN A 161 7.36 -1.71 -5.82
CA ASN A 161 6.31 -2.73 -5.79
C ASN A 161 5.13 -2.34 -4.88
N VAL A 162 5.40 -1.63 -3.77
CA VAL A 162 4.33 -1.06 -2.92
C VAL A 162 3.57 0.04 -3.65
N LEU A 163 4.26 0.95 -4.35
CA LEU A 163 3.62 2.00 -5.14
C LEU A 163 2.77 1.41 -6.27
N LEU A 164 3.26 0.38 -6.95
CA LEU A 164 2.51 -0.33 -7.99
C LEU A 164 1.31 -1.08 -7.42
N ALA A 165 1.41 -1.71 -6.24
CA ALA A 165 0.27 -2.33 -5.58
C ALA A 165 -0.81 -1.31 -5.23
N HIS A 166 -0.41 -0.14 -4.74
CA HIS A 166 -1.32 0.96 -4.46
C HIS A 166 -2.02 1.46 -5.73
N SER A 167 -1.27 1.62 -6.82
CA SER A 167 -1.83 2.05 -8.11
C SER A 167 -2.75 0.99 -8.72
N LEU A 168 -2.41 -0.29 -8.55
CA LEU A 168 -3.25 -1.40 -9.00
C LEU A 168 -4.57 -1.46 -8.24
N ILE A 169 -4.53 -1.47 -6.90
CA ILE A 169 -5.77 -1.63 -6.12
C ILE A 169 -6.74 -0.47 -6.36
N ARG A 170 -6.23 0.74 -6.57
CA ARG A 170 -7.06 1.91 -6.92
C ARG A 170 -7.71 1.84 -8.30
N SER A 171 -7.28 0.92 -9.15
CA SER A 171 -7.88 0.73 -10.49
C SER A 171 -9.06 -0.24 -10.49
N PHE A 172 -9.40 -0.84 -9.36
CA PHE A 172 -10.55 -1.74 -9.27
C PHE A 172 -11.83 -0.96 -8.96
N ASP A 173 -12.93 -1.32 -9.65
CA ASP A 173 -14.22 -0.61 -9.58
C ASP A 173 -14.83 -0.55 -8.17
N GLU A 174 -14.49 -1.50 -7.30
CA GLU A 174 -14.99 -1.59 -5.92
C GLU A 174 -14.14 -0.82 -4.89
N VAL A 175 -13.18 -0.02 -5.33
CA VAL A 175 -12.30 0.78 -4.46
C VAL A 175 -12.75 2.24 -4.45
N ASP A 176 -12.86 2.81 -3.23
CA ASP A 176 -13.16 4.21 -2.98
C ASP A 176 -11.87 5.04 -2.89
#